data_7ce72cbb2485fb161de5cfda557b7615
#
_entry.id   7ce72cbb2485fb161de5cfda557b7615
#
_cell.length_a   1.000
_cell.length_b   1.000
_cell.length_c   1.000
_cell.angle_alpha   90.00
_cell.angle_beta   90.00
_cell.angle_gamma   90.00
#
_symmetry.space_group_name_H-M   'P 1'
#
loop_
_entity.id
_entity.type
_entity.pdbx_description
1 polymer ?
#
loop_
_entity_poly.entity_id
_entity_poly.type
_entity_poly.pdbx_seq_one_letter_code
_entity_poly.pdbx_strand_id
1 'polypeptide(L)'
;WSSDVCSSDLEYKNVSVHEEQAYNRFAKRIRKHKSAPAGKMRRALFVKYAGYAAAIIILLFTTPFIIYNFTTPDDSLISEVYAPRKSKLKMKLPDGSIVWLNADSKLSYSESFSRKNRNVRLEGEGYFEVEHGEHPFVIQTDSAQIKVLGTKFNVKNYGDENYIKVSLLEGSIVLLCINQEFIMKPNQTMTVNKLDQTYKLTESADYAEQWINCKVFWDEVPMSIISKELERQFDVTFAFESEQLKNLIFHGSFIIETNNLEKILDIMSETNKFSYSIEKDKVYIYSLKK
;
A
#
# COMPACT_ATOMS: atom_id res chain seq x y z
N TRP A 1 81.36 20.96 -88.80
CA TRP A 1 81.30 22.14 -89.69
C TRP A 1 80.19 23.02 -89.19
N SER A 2 80.53 24.03 -88.59
CA SER A 2 80.71 25.40 -89.03
C SER A 2 79.36 26.20 -88.79
N SER A 3 79.47 26.96 -87.88
CA SER A 3 79.69 28.43 -87.83
C SER A 3 78.50 29.27 -88.15
N ASP A 4 78.37 30.11 -87.26
CA ASP A 4 78.22 31.56 -87.41
C ASP A 4 76.89 32.21 -87.42
N VAL A 5 76.75 33.08 -86.47
CA VAL A 5 76.40 34.48 -86.58
C VAL A 5 74.86 34.80 -86.63
N CYS A 6 74.33 35.45 -85.76
CA CYS A 6 74.23 36.87 -85.66
C CYS A 6 73.55 37.35 -84.42
N SER A 7 74.18 38.26 -83.80
CA SER A 7 73.60 39.16 -82.75
C SER A 7 72.59 40.07 -83.44
N SER A 8 71.51 40.31 -82.78
CA SER A 8 70.81 41.57 -82.89
C SER A 8 70.18 41.91 -81.51
N ASP A 9 70.76 42.93 -80.97
CA ASP A 9 70.23 43.62 -79.85
C ASP A 9 68.76 44.02 -80.03
N LEU A 10 67.92 43.55 -79.19
CA LEU A 10 66.59 44.16 -78.99
C LEU A 10 66.50 44.68 -77.59
N GLU A 11 66.52 46.02 -77.53
CA GLU A 11 66.23 46.83 -76.34
C GLU A 11 65.04 46.29 -75.58
N TYR A 12 65.31 45.90 -74.28
CA TYR A 12 64.25 45.61 -73.33
C TYR A 12 63.76 46.96 -72.75
N LYS A 13 62.77 47.53 -73.41
CA LYS A 13 62.05 48.70 -72.90
C LYS A 13 61.08 48.29 -71.82
N ASN A 14 61.29 48.87 -70.70
CA ASN A 14 60.45 48.86 -69.51
C ASN A 14 58.96 48.48 -69.70
N VAL A 15 58.57 47.27 -69.23
CA VAL A 15 57.17 46.84 -69.05
C VAL A 15 56.95 46.40 -67.59
N SER A 16 57.44 47.20 -66.66
CA SER A 16 57.31 46.82 -65.20
C SER A 16 56.10 47.44 -64.48
N VAL A 17 55.33 48.27 -65.11
CA VAL A 17 54.18 48.95 -64.35
C VAL A 17 52.82 48.31 -64.66
N HIS A 18 52.68 47.57 -65.69
CA HIS A 18 51.38 46.95 -66.05
C HIS A 18 51.16 45.55 -65.48
N GLU A 19 52.23 44.80 -65.25
CA GLU A 19 52.13 43.42 -64.68
C GLU A 19 51.68 43.44 -63.20
N GLU A 20 52.24 44.29 -62.43
CA GLU A 20 51.90 44.42 -61.01
C GLU A 20 50.44 44.87 -60.76
N GLN A 21 49.93 45.73 -61.66
CA GLN A 21 48.51 46.15 -61.62
C GLN A 21 47.60 45.03 -62.09
N ALA A 22 48.02 44.22 -63.08
CA ALA A 22 47.29 43.06 -63.56
C ALA A 22 47.27 41.96 -62.50
N TYR A 23 48.43 41.69 -61.87
CA TYR A 23 48.52 40.71 -60.78
C TYR A 23 47.67 41.14 -59.57
N ASN A 24 47.72 42.38 -59.17
CA ASN A 24 46.93 42.90 -58.09
C ASN A 24 45.41 42.86 -58.38
N ARG A 25 44.98 43.10 -59.62
CA ARG A 25 43.58 42.92 -60.04
C ARG A 25 43.14 41.45 -60.02
N PHE A 26 44.02 40.56 -60.41
CA PHE A 26 43.78 39.12 -60.44
C PHE A 26 43.77 38.58 -59.00
N ALA A 27 44.71 38.96 -58.18
CA ALA A 27 44.77 38.60 -56.73
C ALA A 27 43.56 39.12 -55.97
N LYS A 28 43.06 40.33 -56.29
CA LYS A 28 41.83 40.92 -55.72
C LYS A 28 40.56 40.17 -56.17
N ARG A 29 40.54 39.63 -57.39
CA ARG A 29 39.43 38.80 -57.89
C ARG A 29 39.43 37.43 -57.25
N ILE A 30 40.56 36.76 -57.04
CA ILE A 30 40.65 35.47 -56.36
C ILE A 30 40.30 35.63 -54.86
N ARG A 31 40.71 36.71 -54.20
CA ARG A 31 40.33 36.96 -52.80
C ARG A 31 38.83 37.20 -52.67
N LYS A 32 38.20 37.81 -53.69
CA LYS A 32 36.73 38.05 -53.61
C LYS A 32 35.91 36.77 -53.81
N HIS A 33 36.48 35.69 -54.40
CA HIS A 33 35.82 34.42 -54.56
C HIS A 33 36.06 33.43 -53.39
N LYS A 34 36.91 33.76 -52.41
CA LYS A 34 37.21 32.87 -51.28
C LYS A 34 36.48 33.20 -49.96
N SER A 35 35.38 33.90 -49.98
CA SER A 35 34.63 34.14 -48.76
C SER A 35 33.12 34.14 -48.95
N ALA A 36 32.58 33.03 -49.37
CA ALA A 36 31.20 32.70 -49.03
C ALA A 36 31.26 31.88 -47.72
N PRO A 37 30.66 32.33 -46.59
CA PRO A 37 30.68 31.54 -45.36
C PRO A 37 29.60 30.45 -45.44
N ALA A 38 29.84 29.39 -46.24
CA ALA A 38 28.95 28.22 -46.33
C ALA A 38 28.90 27.41 -45.03
N GLY A 39 29.78 27.72 -44.04
CA GLY A 39 29.85 26.99 -42.74
C GLY A 39 28.89 27.49 -41.68
N LYS A 40 28.48 28.77 -41.68
CA LYS A 40 27.65 29.33 -40.60
C LYS A 40 26.18 28.95 -40.75
N MET A 41 25.65 28.86 -41.98
CA MET A 41 24.22 28.53 -42.20
C MET A 41 23.92 27.03 -41.99
N ARG A 42 24.89 26.16 -42.34
CA ARG A 42 24.73 24.71 -42.04
C ARG A 42 24.87 24.39 -40.55
N ARG A 43 25.71 25.09 -39.81
CA ARG A 43 25.81 24.94 -38.32
C ARG A 43 24.54 25.41 -37.62
N ALA A 44 23.92 26.49 -38.00
CA ALA A 44 22.69 27.01 -37.39
C ALA A 44 21.49 26.05 -37.61
N LEU A 45 21.39 25.45 -38.80
CA LEU A 45 20.39 24.42 -39.07
C LEU A 45 20.67 23.12 -38.28
N PHE A 46 21.93 22.70 -38.23
CA PHE A 46 22.31 21.49 -37.48
C PHE A 46 22.03 21.61 -36.00
N VAL A 47 22.26 22.79 -35.40
CA VAL A 47 21.95 23.06 -33.96
C VAL A 47 20.42 23.05 -33.71
N LYS A 48 19.62 23.60 -34.64
CA LYS A 48 18.15 23.55 -34.55
C LYS A 48 17.63 22.11 -34.63
N TYR A 49 18.08 21.32 -35.59
CA TYR A 49 17.64 19.92 -35.72
C TYR A 49 18.20 19.01 -34.63
N ALA A 50 19.40 19.27 -34.10
CA ALA A 50 19.95 18.59 -32.94
C ALA A 50 19.11 18.88 -31.66
N GLY A 51 18.58 20.10 -31.51
CA GLY A 51 17.66 20.46 -30.42
C GLY A 51 16.33 19.69 -30.52
N TYR A 52 15.74 19.59 -31.72
CA TYR A 52 14.52 18.79 -31.90
C TYR A 52 14.75 17.30 -31.68
N ALA A 53 15.90 16.76 -32.15
CA ALA A 53 16.25 15.36 -31.90
C ALA A 53 16.45 15.06 -30.42
N ALA A 54 17.11 15.95 -29.67
CA ALA A 54 17.26 15.84 -28.23
C ALA A 54 15.90 15.88 -27.49
N ALA A 55 15.00 16.80 -27.90
CA ALA A 55 13.66 16.91 -27.33
C ALA A 55 12.82 15.63 -27.59
N ILE A 56 12.91 15.06 -28.79
CA ILE A 56 12.23 13.80 -29.14
C ILE A 56 12.80 12.63 -28.32
N ILE A 57 14.12 12.55 -28.14
CA ILE A 57 14.75 11.54 -27.31
C ILE A 57 14.30 11.67 -25.84
N ILE A 58 14.30 12.87 -25.31
CA ILE A 58 13.79 13.14 -23.95
C ILE A 58 12.32 12.70 -23.84
N LEU A 59 11.48 13.07 -24.79
CA LEU A 59 10.08 12.65 -24.83
C LEU A 59 9.92 11.12 -24.92
N LEU A 60 10.70 10.44 -25.72
CA LEU A 60 10.66 8.98 -25.89
C LEU A 60 11.10 8.24 -24.61
N PHE A 61 11.97 8.80 -23.81
CA PHE A 61 12.41 8.21 -22.54
C PHE A 61 11.57 8.66 -21.34
N THR A 62 11.08 9.89 -21.33
CA THR A 62 10.27 10.41 -20.20
C THR A 62 8.81 9.97 -20.29
N THR A 63 8.21 9.88 -21.47
CA THR A 63 6.82 9.41 -21.60
C THR A 63 6.60 7.98 -21.13
N PRO A 64 7.37 6.95 -21.50
CA PRO A 64 7.20 5.61 -20.96
C PRO A 64 7.53 5.56 -19.46
N PHE A 65 8.49 6.36 -18.98
CA PHE A 65 8.79 6.46 -17.54
C PHE A 65 7.64 7.11 -16.76
N ILE A 66 7.03 8.17 -17.30
CA ILE A 66 5.85 8.81 -16.72
C ILE A 66 4.64 7.85 -16.79
N ILE A 67 4.38 7.24 -17.94
CA ILE A 67 3.32 6.25 -18.08
C ILE A 67 3.54 5.08 -17.11
N TYR A 68 4.73 4.54 -17.00
CA TYR A 68 5.05 3.46 -16.06
C TYR A 68 4.85 3.84 -14.59
N ASN A 69 5.13 5.09 -14.19
CA ASN A 69 4.97 5.53 -12.79
C ASN A 69 3.57 6.10 -12.50
N PHE A 70 2.81 6.57 -13.49
CA PHE A 70 1.46 7.12 -13.32
C PHE A 70 0.34 6.18 -13.76
N THR A 71 0.60 5.23 -14.62
CA THR A 71 -0.26 4.05 -14.77
C THR A 71 0.17 2.98 -13.78
N THR A 72 0.04 3.25 -12.49
CA THR A 72 -0.30 2.14 -11.59
C THR A 72 -1.55 1.52 -12.21
N PRO A 73 -1.57 0.22 -12.52
CA PRO A 73 -2.83 -0.38 -12.89
C PRO A 73 -3.78 -0.06 -11.75
N ASP A 74 -4.82 0.67 -12.07
CA ASP A 74 -5.99 0.76 -11.23
C ASP A 74 -6.36 -0.70 -10.97
N ASP A 75 -6.14 -1.17 -9.75
CA ASP A 75 -6.51 -2.50 -9.26
C ASP A 75 -8.04 -2.54 -9.09
N SER A 76 -8.74 -2.03 -10.12
CA SER A 76 -10.15 -1.66 -10.09
C SER A 76 -11.11 -2.84 -10.02
N LEU A 77 -10.64 -4.06 -10.24
CA LEU A 77 -11.42 -5.27 -9.98
C LEU A 77 -10.99 -5.81 -8.61
N ILE A 78 -11.83 -5.55 -7.63
CA ILE A 78 -11.63 -6.00 -6.25
C ILE A 78 -12.55 -7.20 -6.02
N SER A 79 -11.93 -8.34 -5.67
CA SER A 79 -12.68 -9.45 -5.08
C SER A 79 -12.97 -9.12 -3.64
N GLU A 80 -14.24 -9.11 -3.27
CA GLU A 80 -14.71 -8.82 -1.92
C GLU A 80 -15.43 -10.03 -1.34
N VAL A 81 -15.07 -10.38 -0.12
CA VAL A 81 -15.67 -11.48 0.62
C VAL A 81 -16.14 -10.96 1.97
N TYR A 82 -17.41 -11.18 2.28
CA TYR A 82 -18.07 -10.72 3.50
C TYR A 82 -18.60 -11.90 4.31
N ALA A 83 -18.26 -11.96 5.57
CA ALA A 83 -18.84 -12.84 6.56
C ALA A 83 -19.94 -12.07 7.32
N PRO A 84 -21.22 -12.35 7.06
CA PRO A 84 -22.30 -11.64 7.75
C PRO A 84 -22.35 -11.94 9.24
N ARG A 85 -23.11 -11.18 9.98
CA ARG A 85 -23.41 -11.47 11.40
C ARG A 85 -23.89 -12.91 11.55
N LYS A 86 -23.65 -13.54 12.69
CA LYS A 86 -23.89 -14.97 12.99
C LYS A 86 -23.06 -15.96 12.17
N SER A 87 -22.21 -15.49 11.28
CA SER A 87 -21.46 -16.37 10.38
C SER A 87 -19.96 -16.21 10.55
N LYS A 88 -19.26 -17.30 10.33
CA LYS A 88 -17.81 -17.33 10.16
C LYS A 88 -17.50 -17.95 8.82
N LEU A 89 -16.49 -17.44 8.14
CA LEU A 89 -16.14 -17.89 6.81
C LEU A 89 -14.67 -18.34 6.78
N LYS A 90 -14.43 -19.54 6.27
CA LYS A 90 -13.08 -20.02 5.95
C LYS A 90 -12.89 -19.97 4.44
N MET A 91 -11.79 -19.42 3.98
CA MET A 91 -11.46 -19.35 2.56
C MET A 91 -9.98 -19.61 2.33
N LYS A 92 -9.65 -20.04 1.11
CA LYS A 92 -8.27 -20.14 0.61
C LYS A 92 -8.05 -19.07 -0.43
N LEU A 93 -7.00 -18.26 -0.25
CA LEU A 93 -6.58 -17.23 -1.18
C LEU A 93 -5.80 -17.81 -2.37
N PRO A 94 -5.67 -17.08 -3.49
CA PRO A 94 -4.94 -17.54 -4.67
C PRO A 94 -3.45 -17.84 -4.46
N ASP A 95 -2.82 -17.29 -3.41
CA ASP A 95 -1.43 -17.58 -3.03
C ASP A 95 -1.28 -18.84 -2.15
N GLY A 96 -2.40 -19.52 -1.84
CA GLY A 96 -2.43 -20.70 -0.98
C GLY A 96 -2.74 -20.40 0.49
N SER A 97 -2.63 -19.14 0.93
CA SER A 97 -2.92 -18.72 2.31
C SER A 97 -4.37 -19.01 2.69
N ILE A 98 -4.59 -19.35 3.96
CA ILE A 98 -5.91 -19.62 4.51
C ILE A 98 -6.33 -18.49 5.41
N VAL A 99 -7.57 -18.03 5.25
CA VAL A 99 -8.15 -16.95 6.05
C VAL A 99 -9.46 -17.43 6.65
N TRP A 100 -9.67 -17.16 7.94
CA TRP A 100 -10.96 -17.21 8.59
C TRP A 100 -11.41 -15.80 8.86
N LEU A 101 -12.62 -15.46 8.46
CA LEU A 101 -13.29 -14.20 8.79
C LEU A 101 -14.31 -14.43 9.87
N ASN A 102 -14.26 -13.61 10.92
CA ASN A 102 -15.26 -13.62 11.97
C ASN A 102 -16.54 -12.87 11.54
N ALA A 103 -17.59 -12.98 12.34
CA ALA A 103 -18.88 -12.33 12.08
C ALA A 103 -18.70 -10.81 11.83
N ASP A 104 -19.43 -10.29 10.85
CA ASP A 104 -19.42 -8.88 10.45
C ASP A 104 -18.05 -8.40 9.97
N SER A 105 -17.34 -9.25 9.21
CA SER A 105 -15.99 -8.95 8.72
C SER A 105 -15.91 -9.07 7.19
N LYS A 106 -15.05 -8.24 6.60
CA LYS A 106 -14.87 -8.14 5.16
C LYS A 106 -13.39 -8.19 4.79
N LEU A 107 -13.06 -8.99 3.79
CA LEU A 107 -11.74 -9.05 3.17
C LEU A 107 -11.85 -8.66 1.70
N SER A 108 -11.01 -7.74 1.26
CA SER A 108 -10.94 -7.33 -0.14
C SER A 108 -9.51 -7.48 -0.67
N TYR A 109 -9.37 -7.93 -1.92
CA TYR A 109 -8.08 -8.05 -2.61
C TYR A 109 -8.28 -7.87 -4.11
N SER A 110 -7.21 -7.46 -4.81
CA SER A 110 -7.28 -7.23 -6.24
C SER A 110 -7.20 -8.52 -7.06
N GLU A 111 -7.63 -8.48 -8.31
CA GLU A 111 -7.43 -9.62 -9.24
C GLU A 111 -5.95 -9.90 -9.56
N SER A 112 -5.08 -8.92 -9.32
CA SER A 112 -3.64 -9.07 -9.47
C SER A 112 -2.97 -9.73 -8.25
N PHE A 113 -3.74 -10.00 -7.18
CA PHE A 113 -3.27 -10.70 -5.99
C PHE A 113 -2.57 -12.01 -6.36
N SER A 114 -1.49 -12.33 -5.67
CA SER A 114 -0.60 -13.47 -5.93
C SER A 114 0.29 -13.36 -7.18
N ARG A 115 -0.08 -12.58 -8.20
CA ARG A 115 0.75 -12.40 -9.40
C ARG A 115 1.73 -11.23 -9.29
N LYS A 116 1.28 -10.09 -8.74
CA LYS A 116 2.08 -8.86 -8.62
C LYS A 116 2.36 -8.48 -7.16
N ASN A 117 1.40 -8.74 -6.29
CA ASN A 117 1.47 -8.43 -4.88
C ASN A 117 0.62 -9.41 -4.07
N ARG A 118 0.74 -9.37 -2.73
CA ARG A 118 -0.09 -10.11 -1.80
C ARG A 118 -0.78 -9.14 -0.82
N ASN A 119 -1.42 -8.10 -1.40
CA ASN A 119 -2.07 -7.06 -0.61
C ASN A 119 -3.55 -7.37 -0.44
N VAL A 120 -4.03 -7.31 0.80
CA VAL A 120 -5.44 -7.45 1.17
C VAL A 120 -5.86 -6.29 2.07
N ARG A 121 -7.14 -5.95 2.04
CA ARG A 121 -7.75 -5.00 2.97
C ARG A 121 -8.71 -5.75 3.90
N LEU A 122 -8.57 -5.54 5.20
CA LEU A 122 -9.42 -6.13 6.23
C LEU A 122 -10.23 -5.07 6.96
N GLU A 123 -11.53 -5.31 7.05
CA GLU A 123 -12.47 -4.62 7.96
C GLU A 123 -13.10 -5.68 8.86
N GLY A 124 -13.01 -5.54 10.17
CA GLY A 124 -13.48 -6.54 11.12
C GLY A 124 -12.36 -7.42 11.69
N GLU A 125 -12.61 -8.71 11.85
CA GLU A 125 -11.66 -9.64 12.45
C GLU A 125 -11.36 -10.82 11.51
N GLY A 126 -10.07 -11.09 11.35
CA GLY A 126 -9.57 -12.21 10.56
C GLY A 126 -8.38 -12.91 11.21
N TYR A 127 -8.40 -14.24 11.13
CA TYR A 127 -7.27 -15.09 11.44
C TYR A 127 -6.64 -15.58 10.14
N PHE A 128 -5.33 -15.51 10.06
CA PHE A 128 -4.56 -15.74 8.86
C PHE A 128 -3.51 -16.84 9.11
N GLU A 129 -3.48 -17.83 8.23
CA GLU A 129 -2.35 -18.74 8.03
C GLU A 129 -1.74 -18.42 6.67
N VAL A 130 -0.73 -17.56 6.68
CA VAL A 130 -0.10 -17.05 5.46
C VAL A 130 0.98 -18.02 5.01
N GLU A 131 0.87 -18.47 3.76
CA GLU A 131 1.90 -19.28 3.11
C GLU A 131 3.21 -18.52 2.94
N HIS A 132 4.31 -19.23 3.13
CA HIS A 132 5.63 -18.61 2.96
C HIS A 132 5.87 -18.18 1.52
N GLY A 133 6.36 -16.96 1.31
CA GLY A 133 6.57 -16.42 -0.03
C GLY A 133 7.68 -15.38 -0.09
N GLU A 134 8.23 -15.17 -1.29
CA GLU A 134 9.29 -14.18 -1.54
C GLU A 134 8.80 -12.74 -1.38
N HIS A 135 7.53 -12.49 -1.73
CA HIS A 135 6.91 -11.19 -1.57
C HIS A 135 6.14 -11.12 -0.26
N PRO A 136 6.17 -9.99 0.45
CA PRO A 136 5.41 -9.83 1.69
C PRO A 136 3.90 -9.91 1.43
N PHE A 137 3.20 -10.59 2.34
CA PHE A 137 1.75 -10.51 2.47
C PHE A 137 1.43 -9.28 3.32
N VAL A 138 0.58 -8.40 2.81
CA VAL A 138 0.31 -7.11 3.43
C VAL A 138 -1.18 -6.99 3.72
N ILE A 139 -1.54 -6.83 5.00
CA ILE A 139 -2.90 -6.46 5.38
C ILE A 139 -2.95 -4.95 5.61
N GLN A 140 -3.84 -4.30 4.87
CA GLN A 140 -4.17 -2.90 5.07
C GLN A 140 -5.47 -2.79 5.87
N THR A 141 -5.45 -2.01 6.93
CA THR A 141 -6.64 -1.59 7.67
C THR A 141 -6.78 -0.06 7.63
N ASP A 142 -7.82 0.50 8.23
CA ASP A 142 -8.00 1.94 8.38
C ASP A 142 -6.94 2.61 9.26
N SER A 143 -6.34 1.87 10.19
CA SER A 143 -5.46 2.39 11.24
C SER A 143 -4.06 1.76 11.28
N ALA A 144 -3.81 0.70 10.51
CA ALA A 144 -2.54 -0.02 10.53
C ALA A 144 -2.25 -0.75 9.22
N GLN A 145 -0.96 -1.04 9.00
CA GLN A 145 -0.49 -1.95 7.98
C GLN A 145 0.30 -3.09 8.63
N ILE A 146 -0.05 -4.32 8.31
CA ILE A 146 0.59 -5.52 8.84
C ILE A 146 1.32 -6.22 7.69
N LYS A 147 2.63 -6.47 7.84
CA LYS A 147 3.46 -7.13 6.83
C LYS A 147 4.03 -8.42 7.39
N VAL A 148 3.90 -9.51 6.63
CA VAL A 148 4.38 -10.84 7.00
C VAL A 148 4.95 -11.58 5.78
N LEU A 149 5.75 -12.63 6.01
CA LEU A 149 6.29 -13.50 4.95
C LEU A 149 5.70 -14.91 4.97
N GLY A 150 5.39 -15.42 6.16
CA GLY A 150 4.81 -16.74 6.41
C GLY A 150 4.53 -16.85 7.90
N THR A 151 3.26 -16.71 8.30
CA THR A 151 2.93 -16.32 9.68
C THR A 151 1.51 -16.75 10.01
N LYS A 152 1.27 -17.20 11.25
CA LYS A 152 -0.07 -17.41 11.81
C LYS A 152 -0.39 -16.32 12.83
N PHE A 153 -1.47 -15.60 12.61
CA PHE A 153 -1.82 -14.45 13.43
C PHE A 153 -3.29 -14.06 13.29
N ASN A 154 -3.78 -13.30 14.26
CA ASN A 154 -5.12 -12.72 14.27
C ASN A 154 -5.04 -11.20 14.21
N VAL A 155 -5.94 -10.58 13.46
CA VAL A 155 -6.13 -9.13 13.41
C VAL A 155 -7.59 -8.83 13.70
N LYS A 156 -7.87 -8.02 14.74
CA LYS A 156 -9.20 -7.51 15.08
C LYS A 156 -9.21 -6.01 14.90
N ASN A 157 -9.98 -5.51 13.93
CA ASN A 157 -10.09 -4.10 13.57
C ASN A 157 -11.50 -3.75 13.10
N TYR A 158 -12.47 -3.80 14.02
CA TYR A 158 -13.83 -3.33 13.74
C TYR A 158 -13.88 -1.80 13.74
N GLY A 159 -14.66 -1.22 12.82
CA GLY A 159 -14.81 0.23 12.70
C GLY A 159 -15.53 0.88 13.89
N ASP A 160 -16.38 0.13 14.57
CA ASP A 160 -17.11 0.55 15.76
C ASP A 160 -16.34 0.36 17.07
N GLU A 161 -15.13 -0.21 17.02
CA GLU A 161 -14.23 -0.38 18.17
C GLU A 161 -13.05 0.61 18.11
N ASN A 162 -12.70 1.18 19.26
CA ASN A 162 -11.65 2.19 19.38
C ASN A 162 -10.23 1.62 19.44
N TYR A 163 -10.05 0.34 19.13
CA TYR A 163 -8.73 -0.29 19.12
C TYR A 163 -8.55 -1.23 17.94
N ILE A 164 -7.30 -1.43 17.58
CA ILE A 164 -6.84 -2.55 16.76
C ILE A 164 -6.05 -3.50 17.65
N LYS A 165 -6.28 -4.79 17.48
CA LYS A 165 -5.58 -5.85 18.21
C LYS A 165 -4.94 -6.81 17.22
N VAL A 166 -3.63 -7.02 17.32
CA VAL A 166 -2.86 -7.94 16.50
C VAL A 166 -2.19 -8.95 17.42
N SER A 167 -2.48 -10.24 17.21
CA SER A 167 -1.94 -11.33 18.03
C SER A 167 -1.16 -12.29 17.14
N LEU A 168 0.11 -12.51 17.46
CA LEU A 168 1.04 -13.33 16.69
C LEU A 168 1.24 -14.70 17.35
N LEU A 169 0.94 -15.78 16.61
CA LEU A 169 1.14 -17.16 17.07
C LEU A 169 2.46 -17.74 16.55
N GLU A 170 2.69 -17.69 15.23
CA GLU A 170 3.89 -18.22 14.60
C GLU A 170 4.46 -17.24 13.58
N GLY A 171 5.78 -17.17 13.44
CA GLY A 171 6.49 -16.34 12.47
C GLY A 171 6.91 -14.98 13.00
N SER A 172 6.77 -13.94 12.20
CA SER A 172 7.12 -12.56 12.55
C SER A 172 6.19 -11.58 11.85
N ILE A 173 5.85 -10.50 12.54
CA ILE A 173 5.03 -9.40 12.01
C ILE A 173 5.83 -8.11 12.07
N VAL A 174 5.80 -7.34 10.98
CA VAL A 174 6.09 -5.91 10.99
C VAL A 174 4.76 -5.17 10.99
N LEU A 175 4.44 -4.54 12.11
CA LEU A 175 3.22 -3.73 12.30
C LEU A 175 3.57 -2.26 12.19
N LEU A 176 2.96 -1.56 11.23
CA LEU A 176 3.06 -0.11 11.08
C LEU A 176 1.73 0.51 11.53
N CYS A 177 1.76 1.26 12.60
CA CYS A 177 0.61 1.99 13.13
C CYS A 177 1.09 3.21 13.91
N ILE A 178 0.24 4.24 14.08
CA ILE A 178 0.54 5.46 14.82
C ILE A 178 1.90 6.09 14.46
N ASN A 179 2.26 6.06 13.17
CA ASN A 179 3.56 6.52 12.63
C ASN A 179 4.81 5.82 13.23
N GLN A 180 4.63 4.62 13.77
CA GLN A 180 5.71 3.79 14.33
C GLN A 180 5.70 2.41 13.71
N GLU A 181 6.86 1.77 13.74
CA GLU A 181 7.07 0.39 13.29
C GLU A 181 7.38 -0.49 14.49
N PHE A 182 6.63 -1.58 14.62
CA PHE A 182 6.80 -2.57 15.67
C PHE A 182 7.10 -3.93 15.05
N ILE A 183 8.15 -4.60 15.53
CA ILE A 183 8.46 -5.97 15.17
C ILE A 183 7.95 -6.89 16.27
N MET A 184 6.95 -7.72 15.94
CA MET A 184 6.34 -8.65 16.87
C MET A 184 6.97 -10.04 16.76
N LYS A 185 7.08 -10.72 17.90
CA LYS A 185 7.55 -12.09 18.06
C LYS A 185 6.37 -13.02 18.38
N PRO A 186 6.52 -14.34 18.17
CA PRO A 186 5.51 -15.31 18.56
C PRO A 186 5.08 -15.15 20.02
N ASN A 187 3.81 -15.43 20.27
CA ASN A 187 3.13 -15.28 21.55
C ASN A 187 3.01 -13.83 22.06
N GLN A 188 3.06 -12.85 21.15
CA GLN A 188 2.82 -11.44 21.50
C GLN A 188 1.48 -10.94 20.96
N THR A 189 0.83 -10.10 21.74
CA THR A 189 -0.36 -9.34 21.31
C THR A 189 -0.12 -7.85 21.47
N MET A 190 -0.26 -7.10 20.39
CA MET A 190 -0.25 -5.65 20.36
C MET A 190 -1.68 -5.14 20.32
N THR A 191 -2.05 -4.29 21.27
CA THR A 191 -3.32 -3.55 21.27
C THR A 191 -2.99 -2.07 21.15
N VAL A 192 -3.56 -1.42 20.13
CA VAL A 192 -3.38 0.02 19.88
C VAL A 192 -4.73 0.70 19.97
N ASN A 193 -4.83 1.74 20.76
CA ASN A 193 -6.01 2.59 20.85
C ASN A 193 -5.98 3.62 19.70
N LYS A 194 -7.03 3.65 18.90
CA LYS A 194 -7.14 4.52 17.70
C LYS A 194 -7.37 6.00 18.06
N LEU A 195 -7.92 6.28 19.25
CA LEU A 195 -8.29 7.64 19.66
C LEU A 195 -7.12 8.42 20.25
N ASP A 196 -6.43 7.83 21.22
CA ASP A 196 -5.32 8.47 21.95
C ASP A 196 -3.93 8.01 21.49
N GLN A 197 -3.90 7.09 20.51
CA GLN A 197 -2.68 6.52 19.93
C GLN A 197 -1.75 5.84 20.94
N THR A 198 -2.29 5.39 22.08
CA THR A 198 -1.56 4.58 23.03
C THR A 198 -1.51 3.13 22.59
N TYR A 199 -0.49 2.39 23.04
CA TYR A 199 -0.38 0.98 22.75
C TYR A 199 0.01 0.17 23.98
N LYS A 200 -0.36 -1.11 23.97
CA LYS A 200 0.00 -2.10 24.97
C LYS A 200 0.48 -3.38 24.29
N LEU A 201 1.68 -3.82 24.63
CA LEU A 201 2.21 -5.12 24.24
C LEU A 201 2.05 -6.10 25.40
N THR A 202 1.48 -7.28 25.13
CA THR A 202 1.35 -8.39 26.09
C THR A 202 2.03 -9.64 25.55
N GLU A 203 2.68 -10.40 26.42
CA GLU A 203 3.36 -11.66 26.10
C GLU A 203 2.39 -12.84 26.18
N SER A 204 1.27 -12.75 25.49
CA SER A 204 0.29 -13.82 25.32
C SER A 204 -0.51 -13.61 24.03
N ALA A 205 -0.68 -14.68 23.29
CA ALA A 205 -1.56 -14.77 22.12
C ALA A 205 -2.56 -15.94 22.24
N ASP A 206 -2.74 -16.49 23.43
CA ASP A 206 -3.48 -17.72 23.71
C ASP A 206 -4.94 -17.71 23.21
N TYR A 207 -5.52 -16.54 23.05
CA TYR A 207 -6.93 -16.37 22.66
C TYR A 207 -7.11 -15.99 21.19
N ALA A 208 -6.05 -15.86 20.44
CA ALA A 208 -6.08 -15.35 19.06
C ALA A 208 -6.90 -16.22 18.11
N GLU A 209 -6.93 -17.54 18.30
CA GLU A 209 -7.64 -18.50 17.47
C GLU A 209 -8.88 -19.11 18.12
N GLN A 210 -9.17 -18.76 19.39
CA GLN A 210 -10.26 -19.41 20.13
C GLN A 210 -11.63 -19.21 19.50
N TRP A 211 -11.85 -18.03 18.92
CA TRP A 211 -13.10 -17.73 18.25
C TRP A 211 -13.36 -18.63 17.01
N ILE A 212 -12.31 -19.14 16.36
CA ILE A 212 -12.44 -20.13 15.26
C ILE A 212 -13.15 -21.37 15.77
N ASN A 213 -12.80 -21.80 16.98
CA ASN A 213 -13.37 -22.95 17.70
C ASN A 213 -14.61 -22.60 18.52
N CYS A 214 -15.26 -21.49 18.16
CA CYS A 214 -16.47 -20.98 18.85
C CYS A 214 -16.31 -20.74 20.36
N LYS A 215 -15.07 -20.55 20.82
CA LYS A 215 -14.76 -20.20 22.20
C LYS A 215 -14.60 -18.70 22.31
N VAL A 216 -15.20 -18.12 23.35
CA VAL A 216 -15.01 -16.73 23.74
C VAL A 216 -14.41 -16.70 25.13
N PHE A 217 -13.43 -15.85 25.32
CA PHE A 217 -12.77 -15.64 26.59
C PHE A 217 -12.71 -14.14 26.91
N TRP A 218 -13.24 -13.77 28.04
CA TRP A 218 -13.20 -12.40 28.56
C TRP A 218 -12.36 -12.37 29.82
N ASP A 219 -11.39 -11.49 29.87
CA ASP A 219 -10.57 -11.23 31.02
C ASP A 219 -10.46 -9.71 31.23
N GLU A 220 -11.07 -9.20 32.29
CA GLU A 220 -11.23 -7.76 32.54
C GLU A 220 -11.88 -7.00 31.39
N VAL A 221 -12.87 -7.60 30.69
CA VAL A 221 -13.50 -6.98 29.52
C VAL A 221 -14.75 -6.20 29.94
N PRO A 222 -14.88 -4.91 29.53
CA PRO A 222 -16.07 -4.12 29.81
C PRO A 222 -17.29 -4.59 28.99
N MET A 223 -18.48 -4.46 29.58
CA MET A 223 -19.75 -4.85 28.95
C MET A 223 -19.97 -4.17 27.60
N SER A 224 -19.48 -2.96 27.40
CA SER A 224 -19.52 -2.25 26.10
C SER A 224 -18.77 -2.98 24.97
N ILE A 225 -17.72 -3.73 25.27
CA ILE A 225 -16.99 -4.55 24.30
C ILE A 225 -17.69 -5.89 24.13
N ILE A 226 -18.09 -6.52 25.23
CA ILE A 226 -18.83 -7.78 25.24
C ILE A 226 -20.11 -7.67 24.43
N SER A 227 -20.89 -6.61 24.63
CA SER A 227 -22.13 -6.39 23.89
C SER A 227 -21.89 -6.36 22.38
N LYS A 228 -20.86 -5.67 21.90
CA LYS A 228 -20.52 -5.63 20.47
C LYS A 228 -20.13 -7.00 19.91
N GLU A 229 -19.41 -7.82 20.68
CA GLU A 229 -19.10 -9.20 20.28
C GLU A 229 -20.38 -10.05 20.20
N LEU A 230 -21.25 -9.96 21.17
CA LEU A 230 -22.55 -10.68 21.19
C LEU A 230 -23.50 -10.16 20.09
N GLU A 231 -23.52 -8.85 19.81
CA GLU A 231 -24.29 -8.27 18.67
C GLU A 231 -23.88 -8.90 17.34
N ARG A 232 -22.58 -9.05 17.10
CA ARG A 232 -22.07 -9.69 15.88
C ARG A 232 -22.35 -11.19 15.84
N GLN A 233 -22.16 -11.88 16.96
CA GLN A 233 -22.31 -13.34 17.04
C GLN A 233 -23.77 -13.80 16.98
N PHE A 234 -24.71 -13.02 17.52
CA PHE A 234 -26.12 -13.40 17.62
C PHE A 234 -27.05 -12.55 16.77
N ASP A 235 -26.52 -11.53 16.08
CA ASP A 235 -27.26 -10.57 15.26
C ASP A 235 -28.39 -9.90 16.04
N VAL A 236 -28.02 -9.31 17.15
CA VAL A 236 -28.87 -8.56 18.05
C VAL A 236 -28.31 -7.16 18.26
N THR A 237 -29.06 -6.30 18.95
CA THR A 237 -28.62 -4.97 19.37
C THR A 237 -28.77 -4.81 20.88
N PHE A 238 -27.80 -4.20 21.55
CA PHE A 238 -27.84 -3.93 22.98
C PHE A 238 -28.26 -2.50 23.26
N ALA A 239 -29.22 -2.32 24.16
CA ALA A 239 -29.65 -1.04 24.70
C ALA A 239 -29.38 -1.00 26.20
N PHE A 240 -28.71 0.03 26.66
CA PHE A 240 -28.33 0.21 28.07
C PHE A 240 -29.17 1.30 28.73
N GLU A 241 -29.74 1.03 29.89
CA GLU A 241 -30.48 2.00 30.70
C GLU A 241 -29.57 3.18 31.13
N SER A 242 -28.28 2.91 31.36
CA SER A 242 -27.31 3.93 31.75
C SER A 242 -25.90 3.65 31.22
N GLU A 243 -25.07 4.70 31.07
CA GLU A 243 -23.66 4.56 30.67
C GLU A 243 -22.82 3.76 31.67
N GLN A 244 -23.21 3.75 32.93
CA GLN A 244 -22.50 3.01 34.00
C GLN A 244 -22.53 1.49 33.74
N LEU A 245 -23.59 0.97 33.17
CA LEU A 245 -23.73 -0.45 32.82
C LEU A 245 -22.76 -0.88 31.72
N LYS A 246 -22.37 0.01 30.82
CA LYS A 246 -21.39 -0.25 29.77
C LYS A 246 -19.98 -0.50 30.32
N ASN A 247 -19.69 0.06 31.50
CA ASN A 247 -18.39 -0.04 32.16
C ASN A 247 -18.27 -1.23 33.14
N LEU A 248 -19.30 -2.05 33.27
CA LEU A 248 -19.23 -3.27 34.07
C LEU A 248 -18.20 -4.23 33.51
N ILE A 249 -17.28 -4.66 34.34
CA ILE A 249 -16.18 -5.57 33.96
C ILE A 249 -16.58 -7.01 34.24
N PHE A 250 -16.26 -7.89 33.27
CA PHE A 250 -16.54 -9.31 33.37
C PHE A 250 -15.29 -10.14 33.07
N HIS A 251 -15.28 -11.33 33.70
CA HIS A 251 -14.37 -12.42 33.44
C HIS A 251 -15.21 -13.67 33.11
N GLY A 252 -14.83 -14.44 32.11
CA GLY A 252 -15.56 -15.65 31.78
C GLY A 252 -15.08 -16.32 30.51
N SER A 253 -15.49 -17.58 30.35
CA SER A 253 -15.24 -18.36 29.17
C SER A 253 -16.51 -19.08 28.75
N PHE A 254 -16.87 -19.00 27.47
CA PHE A 254 -18.09 -19.57 26.92
C PHE A 254 -17.79 -20.29 25.59
N ILE A 255 -18.56 -21.34 25.31
CA ILE A 255 -18.59 -21.99 24.01
C ILE A 255 -19.90 -21.61 23.32
N ILE A 256 -19.82 -20.80 22.27
CA ILE A 256 -20.99 -20.22 21.61
C ILE A 256 -21.88 -21.29 20.94
N GLU A 257 -21.30 -22.38 20.42
CA GLU A 257 -22.07 -23.47 19.79
C GLU A 257 -23.05 -24.15 20.76
N THR A 258 -22.69 -24.24 22.02
CA THR A 258 -23.50 -24.93 23.06
C THR A 258 -24.31 -23.96 23.92
N ASN A 259 -23.98 -22.69 23.89
CA ASN A 259 -24.64 -21.66 24.68
C ASN A 259 -25.33 -20.66 23.73
N ASN A 260 -26.64 -20.54 23.87
CA ASN A 260 -27.38 -19.46 23.23
C ASN A 260 -27.13 -18.13 23.98
N LEU A 261 -27.54 -17.02 23.39
CA LEU A 261 -27.39 -15.70 23.97
C LEU A 261 -28.01 -15.58 25.36
N GLU A 262 -29.23 -16.15 25.55
CA GLU A 262 -29.97 -16.12 26.80
C GLU A 262 -29.17 -16.76 27.94
N LYS A 263 -28.61 -17.96 27.71
CA LYS A 263 -27.78 -18.65 28.69
C LYS A 263 -26.51 -17.91 29.08
N ILE A 264 -25.88 -17.23 28.11
CA ILE A 264 -24.70 -16.37 28.38
C ILE A 264 -25.11 -15.20 29.27
N LEU A 265 -26.22 -14.54 28.96
CA LEU A 265 -26.73 -13.41 29.72
C LEU A 265 -27.22 -13.83 31.12
N ASP A 266 -27.83 -15.02 31.28
CA ASP A 266 -28.21 -15.59 32.54
C ASP A 266 -27.00 -15.73 33.47
N ILE A 267 -25.95 -16.41 32.99
CA ILE A 267 -24.72 -16.61 33.77
C ILE A 267 -24.07 -15.27 34.11
N MET A 268 -24.07 -14.29 33.18
CA MET A 268 -23.54 -12.98 33.49
C MET A 268 -24.38 -12.22 34.51
N SER A 269 -25.71 -12.35 34.47
CA SER A 269 -26.63 -11.68 35.40
C SER A 269 -26.57 -12.25 36.82
N GLU A 270 -26.20 -13.55 36.97
CA GLU A 270 -25.94 -14.18 38.28
C GLU A 270 -24.86 -13.47 39.11
N THR A 271 -24.01 -12.66 38.46
CA THR A 271 -23.03 -11.80 39.17
C THR A 271 -23.68 -10.68 39.96
N ASN A 272 -25.01 -10.51 39.86
CA ASN A 272 -25.77 -9.45 40.51
C ASN A 272 -25.29 -8.04 40.21
N LYS A 273 -24.86 -7.81 38.97
CA LYS A 273 -24.42 -6.47 38.48
C LYS A 273 -25.46 -5.77 37.63
N PHE A 274 -26.33 -6.54 36.98
CA PHE A 274 -27.36 -6.05 36.07
C PHE A 274 -28.52 -7.07 35.95
N SER A 275 -29.66 -6.62 35.42
CA SER A 275 -30.74 -7.46 34.89
C SER A 275 -30.93 -7.20 33.42
N TYR A 276 -31.58 -8.13 32.67
CA TYR A 276 -31.81 -7.97 31.26
C TYR A 276 -33.20 -8.42 30.82
N SER A 277 -33.63 -7.99 29.64
CA SER A 277 -34.74 -8.57 28.87
C SER A 277 -34.36 -8.69 27.40
N ILE A 278 -34.94 -9.68 26.71
CA ILE A 278 -34.76 -9.86 25.28
C ILE A 278 -36.10 -9.67 24.62
N GLU A 279 -36.20 -8.75 23.68
CA GLU A 279 -37.38 -8.48 22.85
C GLU A 279 -36.97 -8.58 21.38
N LYS A 280 -37.31 -9.72 20.72
CA LYS A 280 -36.92 -10.06 19.35
C LYS A 280 -35.40 -10.05 19.17
N ASP A 281 -34.88 -9.04 18.48
CA ASP A 281 -33.46 -8.80 18.17
C ASP A 281 -32.80 -7.75 19.08
N LYS A 282 -33.51 -7.30 20.14
CA LYS A 282 -33.01 -6.30 21.09
C LYS A 282 -32.81 -6.88 22.48
N VAL A 283 -31.67 -6.59 23.05
CA VAL A 283 -31.31 -6.91 24.45
C VAL A 283 -31.26 -5.60 25.22
N TYR A 284 -32.08 -5.53 26.27
CA TYR A 284 -32.09 -4.38 27.17
C TYR A 284 -31.37 -4.75 28.45
N ILE A 285 -30.45 -3.89 28.87
CA ILE A 285 -29.68 -4.05 30.12
C ILE A 285 -30.10 -3.00 31.10
N TYR A 286 -30.50 -3.44 32.29
CA TYR A 286 -31.05 -2.60 33.37
C TYR A 286 -30.19 -2.65 34.62
N SER A 287 -30.21 -1.57 35.38
CA SER A 287 -29.70 -1.55 36.72
C SER A 287 -30.56 -2.44 37.66
N LEU A 288 -29.94 -3.10 38.61
CA LEU A 288 -30.70 -3.83 39.61
C LEU A 288 -31.56 -2.85 40.44
N LYS A 289 -32.84 -3.10 40.53
CA LYS A 289 -33.70 -2.34 41.43
C LYS A 289 -33.26 -2.67 42.85
N LYS A 290 -32.86 -1.65 43.60
CA LYS A 290 -32.59 -1.73 45.04
C LYS A 290 -33.86 -2.09 45.82
#